data_f3363ade0f91488c0f5b0a744e0c99ba
#
_entry.id   f3363ade0f91488c0f5b0a744e0c99ba
#
_cell.length_a   1.000
_cell.length_b   1.000
_cell.length_c   1.000
_cell.angle_alpha   90.00
_cell.angle_beta   90.00
_cell.angle_gamma   90.00
#
_symmetry.space_group_name_H-M   'P 1'
#
loop_
_entity.id
_entity.type
_entity.pdbx_description
1 polymer ?
#
loop_
_entity_poly.entity_id
_entity_poly.type
_entity_poly.pdbx_seq_one_letter_code
_entity_poly.pdbx_strand_id
1 'polypeptide(L)'
;MIVAFIDELRAEDHAVESICRVLREQGCQIAARTYRDWARLDRPVAARTVSDAIVTNQVRDLAWRIDHEGVRRMTPEGLYGRRKMTALVRRASPEASPGSVDRAMRTLSLQGVRRSKGIRTTIPGKDGKRAGDLLDRNFTAEAPNRTWVMD
;
A
#
# COMPACT_ATOMS: atom_id res chain seq x y z
N MET A 1 6.46 23.51 -7.69
CA MET A 1 5.50 24.59 -8.00
C MET A 1 5.88 25.92 -7.35
N ILE A 2 5.93 26.08 -6.02
CA ILE A 2 6.20 27.38 -5.37
C ILE A 2 7.61 27.91 -5.61
N VAL A 3 8.63 27.08 -5.67
CA VAL A 3 10.02 27.47 -5.97
C VAL A 3 10.11 28.04 -7.38
N ALA A 4 9.53 27.35 -8.37
CA ALA A 4 9.52 27.82 -9.76
C ALA A 4 8.82 29.17 -9.91
N PHE A 5 7.71 29.38 -9.21
CA PHE A 5 7.03 30.68 -9.19
C PHE A 5 7.88 31.81 -8.61
N ILE A 6 8.63 31.54 -7.53
CA ILE A 6 9.57 32.52 -6.96
C ILE A 6 10.72 32.76 -7.93
N ASP A 7 11.20 31.73 -8.63
CA ASP A 7 12.27 31.84 -9.63
C ASP A 7 11.84 32.72 -10.82
N GLU A 8 10.59 32.59 -11.29
CA GLU A 8 10.00 33.43 -12.34
C GLU A 8 10.01 34.92 -11.92
N LEU A 9 9.50 35.23 -10.73
CA LEU A 9 9.46 36.62 -10.24
C LEU A 9 10.86 37.16 -9.96
N ARG A 10 11.82 36.32 -9.60
CA ARG A 10 13.23 36.74 -9.50
C ARG A 10 13.85 37.05 -10.85
N ALA A 11 13.43 36.36 -11.90
CA ALA A 11 13.89 36.69 -13.26
C ALA A 11 13.36 38.06 -13.74
N GLU A 12 12.30 38.57 -13.11
CA GLU A 12 11.72 39.90 -13.28
C GLU A 12 12.36 40.94 -12.32
N ASP A 13 13.48 40.62 -11.67
CA ASP A 13 14.23 41.44 -10.72
C ASP A 13 13.54 41.75 -9.39
N HIS A 14 12.58 40.95 -8.99
CA HIS A 14 11.93 41.06 -7.69
C HIS A 14 12.74 40.43 -6.57
N ALA A 15 12.87 41.12 -5.42
CA ALA A 15 13.62 40.62 -4.27
C ALA A 15 12.84 39.44 -3.59
N VAL A 16 13.55 38.37 -3.25
CA VAL A 16 12.98 37.15 -2.61
C VAL A 16 12.20 37.51 -1.35
N GLU A 17 12.67 38.44 -0.54
CA GLU A 17 12.01 38.90 0.68
C GLU A 17 10.62 39.48 0.41
N SER A 18 10.55 40.33 -0.63
CA SER A 18 9.30 40.97 -1.06
C SER A 18 8.28 39.92 -1.57
N ILE A 19 8.74 38.98 -2.42
CA ILE A 19 7.92 37.90 -2.94
C ILE A 19 7.37 37.05 -1.78
N CYS A 20 8.23 36.61 -0.86
CA CYS A 20 7.84 35.80 0.28
C CYS A 20 6.91 36.55 1.26
N ARG A 21 6.99 37.88 1.37
CA ARG A 21 6.07 38.69 2.15
C ARG A 21 4.67 38.66 1.54
N VAL A 22 4.56 38.94 0.25
CA VAL A 22 3.28 38.91 -0.47
C VAL A 22 2.65 37.52 -0.43
N LEU A 23 3.43 36.48 -0.63
CA LEU A 23 2.95 35.09 -0.55
C LEU A 23 2.36 34.77 0.83
N ARG A 24 2.99 35.25 1.92
CA ARG A 24 2.47 35.07 3.27
C ARG A 24 1.15 35.81 3.51
N GLU A 25 1.01 37.03 2.95
CA GLU A 25 -0.23 37.79 2.99
C GLU A 25 -1.38 37.08 2.26
N GLN A 26 -1.06 36.31 1.21
CA GLN A 26 -1.97 35.47 0.46
C GLN A 26 -2.17 34.06 1.06
N GLY A 27 -1.70 33.83 2.30
CA GLY A 27 -1.88 32.56 3.03
C GLY A 27 -0.83 31.50 2.75
N CYS A 28 0.15 31.74 1.88
CA CYS A 28 1.25 30.82 1.62
C CYS A 28 2.43 31.08 2.56
N GLN A 29 2.54 30.32 3.62
CA GLN A 29 3.54 30.47 4.68
C GLN A 29 4.93 29.99 4.24
N ILE A 30 5.65 30.83 3.47
CA ILE A 30 7.02 30.59 3.07
C ILE A 30 7.95 31.71 3.54
N ALA A 31 9.11 31.33 4.11
CA ALA A 31 10.16 32.28 4.45
C ALA A 31 11.23 32.33 3.35
N ALA A 32 11.86 33.48 3.14
CA ALA A 32 12.97 33.64 2.18
C ALA A 32 14.11 32.65 2.43
N ARG A 33 14.41 32.33 3.71
CA ARG A 33 15.39 31.30 4.07
C ARG A 33 14.99 29.92 3.55
N THR A 34 13.71 29.54 3.71
CA THR A 34 13.20 28.24 3.24
C THR A 34 13.30 28.13 1.72
N TYR A 35 12.96 29.20 1.01
CA TYR A 35 13.13 29.23 -0.44
C TYR A 35 14.60 29.05 -0.83
N ARG A 36 15.54 29.82 -0.22
CA ARG A 36 16.97 29.70 -0.53
C ARG A 36 17.52 28.31 -0.23
N ASP A 37 17.06 27.68 0.84
CA ASP A 37 17.43 26.30 1.17
C ASP A 37 16.90 25.30 0.14
N TRP A 38 15.69 25.50 -0.37
CA TRP A 38 15.11 24.64 -1.41
C TRP A 38 15.72 24.86 -2.80
N ALA A 39 16.10 26.08 -3.11
CA ALA A 39 16.73 26.46 -4.39
C ALA A 39 18.20 26.03 -4.50
N ARG A 40 18.83 25.59 -3.41
CA ARG A 40 20.20 25.12 -3.43
C ARG A 40 20.34 23.81 -4.22
N LEU A 41 21.21 23.80 -5.23
CA LEU A 41 21.51 22.62 -6.04
C LEU A 41 22.29 21.54 -5.26
N ASP A 42 23.04 21.95 -4.24
CA ASP A 42 23.87 21.08 -3.39
C ASP A 42 23.15 20.58 -2.14
N ARG A 43 21.82 20.77 -2.05
CA ARG A 43 21.04 20.33 -0.91
C ARG A 43 21.10 18.81 -0.77
N PRO A 44 21.60 18.27 0.35
CA PRO A 44 21.64 16.85 0.56
C PRO A 44 20.22 16.28 0.65
N VAL A 45 19.98 15.18 -0.04
CA VAL A 45 18.70 14.45 0.08
C VAL A 45 18.57 13.92 1.51
N ALA A 46 17.41 14.11 2.13
CA ALA A 46 17.18 13.62 3.48
C ALA A 46 17.39 12.09 3.54
N ALA A 47 18.08 11.61 4.56
CA ALA A 47 18.41 10.18 4.72
C ALA A 47 17.15 9.29 4.64
N ARG A 48 16.02 9.76 5.16
CA ARG A 48 14.74 9.08 5.05
C ARG A 48 14.26 8.93 3.60
N THR A 49 14.45 9.95 2.77
CA THR A 49 14.07 9.88 1.35
C THR A 49 14.89 8.82 0.62
N VAL A 50 16.18 8.73 0.93
CA VAL A 50 17.07 7.71 0.37
C VAL A 50 16.65 6.31 0.83
N SER A 51 16.43 6.13 2.13
CA SER A 51 16.00 4.83 2.67
C SER A 51 14.63 4.40 2.15
N ASP A 52 13.67 5.32 2.02
CA ASP A 52 12.35 5.02 1.45
C ASP A 52 12.46 4.66 -0.05
N ALA A 53 13.37 5.28 -0.80
CA ALA A 53 13.64 4.93 -2.21
C ALA A 53 14.23 3.51 -2.34
N ILE A 54 15.19 3.15 -1.47
CA ILE A 54 15.76 1.78 -1.42
C ILE A 54 14.67 0.77 -1.15
N VAL A 55 13.85 0.97 -0.11
CA VAL A 55 12.73 0.08 0.22
C VAL A 55 11.72 -0.01 -0.93
N THR A 56 11.43 1.11 -1.60
CA THR A 56 10.51 1.13 -2.75
C THR A 56 11.04 0.30 -3.91
N ASN A 57 12.34 0.38 -4.21
CA ASN A 57 12.96 -0.46 -5.24
C ASN A 57 12.90 -1.94 -4.87
N GLN A 58 13.23 -2.30 -3.62
CA GLN A 58 13.13 -3.69 -3.15
C GLN A 58 11.72 -4.25 -3.26
N VAL A 59 10.70 -3.48 -2.83
CA VAL A 59 9.29 -3.89 -2.98
C VAL A 59 8.93 -4.06 -4.45
N ARG A 60 9.42 -3.18 -5.34
CA ARG A 60 9.21 -3.31 -6.78
C ARG A 60 9.80 -4.59 -7.33
N ASP A 61 11.05 -4.88 -7.00
CA ASP A 61 11.78 -6.05 -7.51
C ASP A 61 11.18 -7.36 -6.98
N LEU A 62 10.62 -7.35 -5.78
CA LEU A 62 9.88 -8.48 -5.23
C LEU A 62 8.51 -8.66 -5.91
N ALA A 63 7.81 -7.57 -6.23
CA ALA A 63 6.45 -7.62 -6.73
C ALA A 63 6.35 -7.88 -8.24
N TRP A 64 7.42 -7.61 -9.01
CA TRP A 64 7.41 -7.80 -10.46
C TRP A 64 8.70 -8.42 -10.96
N ARG A 65 8.58 -9.17 -12.04
CA ARG A 65 9.69 -9.67 -12.86
C ARG A 65 9.48 -9.31 -14.32
N ILE A 66 10.58 -9.14 -15.02
CA ILE A 66 10.59 -9.10 -16.49
C ILE A 66 10.77 -10.55 -16.95
N ASP A 67 9.84 -11.03 -17.79
CA ASP A 67 9.93 -12.36 -18.36
C ASP A 67 10.90 -12.40 -19.56
N HIS A 68 11.05 -13.57 -20.17
CA HIS A 68 11.93 -13.78 -21.33
C HIS A 68 11.51 -13.02 -22.59
N GLU A 69 10.27 -12.53 -22.63
CA GLU A 69 9.74 -11.70 -23.71
C GLU A 69 9.92 -10.21 -23.45
N GLY A 70 10.54 -9.83 -22.32
CA GLY A 70 10.71 -8.43 -21.89
C GLY A 70 9.44 -7.82 -21.27
N VAL A 71 8.41 -8.61 -21.01
CA VAL A 71 7.15 -8.15 -20.44
C VAL A 71 7.22 -8.18 -18.92
N ARG A 72 6.80 -7.10 -18.29
CA ARG A 72 6.73 -7.00 -16.82
C ARG A 72 5.51 -7.76 -16.30
N ARG A 73 5.75 -8.81 -15.51
CA ARG A 73 4.71 -9.62 -14.88
C ARG A 73 4.77 -9.53 -13.36
N MET A 74 3.59 -9.55 -12.75
CA MET A 74 3.49 -9.58 -11.28
C MET A 74 3.86 -10.97 -10.78
N THR A 75 4.69 -11.00 -9.74
CA THR A 75 5.06 -12.22 -9.02
C THR A 75 3.98 -12.60 -8.00
N PRO A 76 3.98 -13.84 -7.48
CA PRO A 76 3.10 -14.19 -6.35
C PRO A 76 3.31 -13.30 -5.11
N GLU A 77 4.53 -12.80 -4.91
CA GLU A 77 4.89 -11.88 -3.82
C GLU A 77 4.21 -10.51 -3.97
N GLY A 78 3.93 -10.09 -5.20
CA GLY A 78 3.17 -8.86 -5.47
C GLY A 78 1.74 -8.87 -4.90
N LEU A 79 1.22 -10.05 -4.59
CA LEU A 79 -0.08 -10.24 -3.95
C LEU A 79 -0.04 -10.22 -2.42
N TYR A 80 1.15 -10.08 -1.84
CA TYR A 80 1.32 -10.10 -0.39
C TYR A 80 0.84 -8.78 0.25
N GLY A 81 0.19 -8.92 1.39
CA GLY A 81 -0.12 -7.78 2.24
C GLY A 81 1.11 -7.30 3.02
N ARG A 82 1.00 -6.11 3.63
CA ARG A 82 2.09 -5.42 4.35
C ARG A 82 2.94 -6.32 5.24
N ARG A 83 2.33 -7.21 6.04
CA ARG A 83 3.07 -8.08 6.96
C ARG A 83 4.05 -9.01 6.24
N LYS A 84 3.57 -9.71 5.21
CA LYS A 84 4.41 -10.64 4.44
C LYS A 84 5.46 -9.89 3.62
N MET A 85 5.08 -8.78 2.98
CA MET A 85 6.01 -7.93 2.24
C MET A 85 7.11 -7.38 3.16
N THR A 86 6.77 -6.90 4.37
CA THR A 86 7.78 -6.45 5.35
C THR A 86 8.75 -7.58 5.72
N ALA A 87 8.26 -8.79 5.93
CA ALA A 87 9.11 -9.93 6.25
C ALA A 87 10.08 -10.27 5.11
N LEU A 88 9.66 -10.14 3.85
CA LEU A 88 10.52 -10.34 2.68
C LEU A 88 11.57 -9.25 2.55
N VAL A 89 11.18 -7.98 2.62
CA VAL A 89 12.10 -6.83 2.53
C VAL A 89 13.19 -6.93 3.62
N ARG A 90 12.82 -7.33 4.83
CA ARG A 90 13.77 -7.48 5.95
C ARG A 90 14.82 -8.57 5.77
N ARG A 91 14.67 -9.48 4.81
CA ARG A 91 15.72 -10.43 4.47
C ARG A 91 16.94 -9.76 3.86
N ALA A 92 16.71 -8.68 3.09
CA ALA A 92 17.79 -7.89 2.48
C ALA A 92 18.09 -6.60 3.27
N SER A 93 17.11 -6.01 3.92
CA SER A 93 17.22 -4.77 4.72
C SER A 93 16.55 -4.97 6.08
N PRO A 94 17.25 -5.54 7.07
CA PRO A 94 16.71 -5.86 8.40
C PRO A 94 16.11 -4.66 9.13
N GLU A 95 16.66 -3.45 8.88
CA GLU A 95 16.24 -2.18 9.46
C GLU A 95 14.95 -1.60 8.84
N ALA A 96 14.45 -2.19 7.75
CA ALA A 96 13.26 -1.68 7.09
C ALA A 96 12.05 -1.66 8.03
N SER A 97 11.46 -0.48 8.20
CA SER A 97 10.28 -0.32 9.04
C SER A 97 9.01 -0.78 8.32
N PRO A 98 8.00 -1.31 9.03
CA PRO A 98 6.70 -1.62 8.42
C PRO A 98 6.04 -0.40 7.78
N GLY A 99 6.32 0.82 8.29
CA GLY A 99 5.82 2.08 7.74
C GLY A 99 6.45 2.45 6.41
N SER A 100 7.77 2.22 6.21
CA SER A 100 8.42 2.46 4.92
C SER A 100 7.91 1.48 3.85
N VAL A 101 7.74 0.21 4.21
CA VAL A 101 7.15 -0.79 3.30
C VAL A 101 5.70 -0.43 2.92
N ASP A 102 4.88 0.04 3.87
CA ASP A 102 3.50 0.47 3.61
C ASP A 102 3.46 1.67 2.65
N ARG A 103 4.34 2.66 2.83
CA ARG A 103 4.48 3.79 1.88
C ARG A 103 4.90 3.31 0.50
N ALA A 104 5.91 2.43 0.41
CA ALA A 104 6.38 1.85 -0.84
C ALA A 104 5.26 1.11 -1.58
N MET A 105 4.49 0.28 -0.87
CA MET A 105 3.34 -0.44 -1.45
C MET A 105 2.28 0.53 -1.99
N ARG A 106 1.96 1.62 -1.26
CA ARG A 106 1.03 2.65 -1.75
C ARG A 106 1.54 3.36 -2.99
N THR A 107 2.81 3.78 -2.99
CA THR A 107 3.46 4.42 -4.14
C THR A 107 3.42 3.53 -5.39
N LEU A 108 3.55 2.22 -5.20
CA LEU A 108 3.52 1.23 -6.27
C LEU A 108 2.10 0.70 -6.57
N SER A 109 1.07 1.23 -5.91
CA SER A 109 -0.33 0.78 -6.03
C SER A 109 -0.52 -0.71 -5.74
N LEU A 110 0.29 -1.28 -4.85
CA LEU A 110 0.21 -2.67 -4.43
C LEU A 110 -0.79 -2.83 -3.29
N GLN A 111 -1.71 -3.77 -3.46
CA GLN A 111 -2.66 -4.18 -2.43
C GLN A 111 -2.58 -5.69 -2.23
N GLY A 112 -2.42 -6.11 -0.97
CA GLY A 112 -2.48 -7.53 -0.64
C GLY A 112 -3.87 -8.11 -0.92
N VAL A 113 -3.88 -9.31 -1.50
CA VAL A 113 -5.15 -10.02 -1.73
C VAL A 113 -5.79 -10.34 -0.39
N ARG A 114 -7.03 -9.90 -0.23
CA ARG A 114 -7.87 -10.33 0.89
C ARG A 114 -8.66 -11.55 0.45
N ARG A 115 -8.72 -12.58 1.30
CA ARG A 115 -9.76 -13.59 1.13
C ARG A 115 -11.10 -12.84 1.16
N SER A 116 -11.78 -12.79 0.03
CA SER A 116 -13.18 -12.41 0.03
C SER A 116 -13.93 -13.42 0.92
N LYS A 117 -14.98 -12.97 1.61
CA LYS A 117 -15.98 -13.92 2.10
C LYS A 117 -16.39 -14.72 0.87
N GLY A 118 -16.15 -16.04 0.88
CA GLY A 118 -16.49 -16.93 -0.22
C GLY A 118 -17.92 -16.71 -0.70
N ILE A 119 -18.20 -17.07 -1.92
CA ILE A 119 -19.56 -17.05 -2.45
C ILE A 119 -20.43 -17.81 -1.45
N ARG A 120 -21.46 -17.17 -0.95
CA ARG A 120 -22.41 -17.81 -0.04
C ARG A 120 -23.18 -18.86 -0.85
N THR A 121 -22.78 -20.11 -0.72
CA THR A 121 -23.37 -21.23 -1.46
C THR A 121 -24.73 -21.66 -0.89
N THR A 122 -24.99 -21.32 0.38
CA THR A 122 -26.24 -21.63 1.05
C THR A 122 -27.16 -20.42 1.04
N ILE A 123 -28.30 -20.54 0.40
CA ILE A 123 -29.39 -19.55 0.45
C ILE A 123 -30.32 -19.98 1.57
N PRO A 124 -30.46 -19.23 2.69
CA PRO A 124 -31.44 -19.57 3.72
C PRO A 124 -32.85 -19.52 3.15
N GLY A 125 -33.67 -20.49 3.47
CA GLY A 125 -35.10 -20.44 3.16
C GLY A 125 -35.71 -19.16 3.74
N LYS A 126 -36.62 -18.53 2.99
CA LYS A 126 -37.28 -17.27 3.40
C LYS A 126 -38.18 -17.44 4.61
N ASP A 127 -38.68 -18.64 4.85
CA ASP A 127 -39.59 -19.00 5.93
C ASP A 127 -38.88 -19.31 7.26
N GLY A 128 -37.56 -19.38 7.25
CA GLY A 128 -36.75 -19.71 8.44
C GLY A 128 -37.01 -21.10 9.03
N LYS A 129 -37.89 -21.89 8.43
CA LYS A 129 -38.20 -23.26 8.88
C LYS A 129 -37.04 -24.17 8.51
N ARG A 130 -36.49 -24.82 9.51
CA ARG A 130 -35.47 -25.86 9.34
C ARG A 130 -36.15 -27.19 9.65
N ALA A 131 -35.79 -28.23 8.92
CA ALA A 131 -36.15 -29.57 9.32
C ALA A 131 -35.65 -29.82 10.76
N GLY A 132 -36.51 -30.36 11.61
CA GLY A 132 -36.09 -30.76 12.95
C GLY A 132 -35.06 -31.88 12.89
N ASP A 133 -34.50 -32.23 14.02
CA ASP A 133 -33.61 -33.38 14.16
C ASP A 133 -34.46 -34.67 13.98
N LEU A 134 -34.40 -35.25 12.79
CA LEU A 134 -35.15 -36.48 12.46
C LEU A 134 -34.55 -37.72 13.12
N LEU A 135 -33.32 -37.63 13.61
CA LEU A 135 -32.65 -38.77 14.27
C LEU A 135 -32.72 -38.70 15.77
N ASP A 136 -33.26 -37.61 16.33
CA ASP A 136 -33.35 -37.39 17.76
C ASP A 136 -32.00 -37.64 18.47
N ARG A 137 -30.91 -37.20 17.79
CA ARG A 137 -29.49 -37.42 18.14
C ARG A 137 -29.06 -38.89 18.24
N ASN A 138 -29.87 -39.82 17.73
CA ASN A 138 -29.50 -41.22 17.64
C ASN A 138 -28.73 -41.48 16.33
N PHE A 139 -27.43 -41.52 16.41
CA PHE A 139 -26.53 -41.76 15.27
C PHE A 139 -26.15 -43.24 15.11
N THR A 140 -26.83 -44.13 15.84
CA THR A 140 -26.60 -45.57 15.78
C THR A 140 -27.51 -46.19 14.72
N ALA A 141 -26.95 -46.96 13.79
CA ALA A 141 -27.69 -47.66 12.77
C ALA A 141 -27.50 -49.17 12.89
N GLU A 142 -28.59 -49.94 12.75
CA GLU A 142 -28.57 -51.41 12.86
C GLU A 142 -27.88 -52.08 11.66
N ALA A 143 -27.77 -51.39 10.53
CA ALA A 143 -27.12 -51.89 9.31
C ALA A 143 -26.58 -50.76 8.46
N PRO A 144 -25.61 -51.00 7.54
CA PRO A 144 -25.10 -50.04 6.59
C PRO A 144 -26.22 -49.42 5.74
N ASN A 145 -26.07 -48.12 5.40
CA ASN A 145 -27.01 -47.36 4.54
C ASN A 145 -28.43 -47.16 5.12
N ARG A 146 -28.63 -47.34 6.43
CA ARG A 146 -29.91 -47.07 7.10
C ARG A 146 -30.04 -45.60 7.52
N THR A 147 -28.95 -44.98 7.90
CA THR A 147 -28.94 -43.59 8.36
C THR A 147 -27.86 -42.81 7.63
N TRP A 148 -28.25 -41.69 7.03
CA TRP A 148 -27.33 -40.78 6.32
C TRP A 148 -27.35 -39.46 7.04
N VAL A 149 -26.14 -38.98 7.40
CA VAL A 149 -25.92 -37.62 7.93
C VAL A 149 -25.06 -36.90 6.93
N MET A 150 -25.54 -35.76 6.46
CA MET A 150 -24.84 -34.89 5.53
C MET A 150 -24.69 -33.52 6.13
N ASP A 151 -23.51 -32.94 5.96
CA ASP A 151 -23.17 -31.57 6.38
C ASP A 151 -23.21 -30.58 5.19
#